data_2de236f7dd624c56070386e333741368
#
_entry.id   2de236f7dd624c56070386e333741368
#
_cell.length_a   1.000
_cell.length_b   1.000
_cell.length_c   1.000
_cell.angle_alpha   90.00
_cell.angle_beta   90.00
_cell.angle_gamma   90.00
#
_symmetry.space_group_name_H-M   'P 1'
#
loop_
_entity.id
_entity.type
_entity.pdbx_description
1 polymer ?
#
loop_
_entity_poly.entity_id
_entity_poly.type
_entity_poly.pdbx_seq_one_letter_code
_entity_poly.pdbx_strand_id
1 'polypeptide(L)'
;IKKVIAFSTCSQLGYMIFACGLSNYTVGLFHLMNHAFFKALLFLSAGSVIHALADEQDMRKMGGLVKVIPITYVMILVGSLALMGFPFLTGFYSKDILLELSFGTYHLTGIFAYWLGTLSAFFTSFYSIRLIFLTFLKYNNSSSVVISHAHESSIVMLIPLFVLGFGS
;
A
#
# COMPACT_ATOMS: atom_id res chain seq x y z
N ILE A 1 -10.12 -0.25 -7.06
CA ILE A 1 -9.20 -0.38 -5.93
C ILE A 1 -8.20 -1.53 -6.14
N LYS A 2 -8.65 -2.74 -6.46
CA LYS A 2 -7.83 -3.94 -6.64
C LYS A 2 -6.71 -3.76 -7.67
N LYS A 3 -6.99 -3.18 -8.83
CA LYS A 3 -5.99 -2.93 -9.88
C LYS A 3 -4.86 -2.00 -9.41
N VAL A 4 -5.16 -0.94 -8.64
CA VAL A 4 -4.14 -0.01 -8.12
C VAL A 4 -3.17 -0.74 -7.20
N ILE A 5 -3.68 -1.57 -6.28
CA ILE A 5 -2.85 -2.34 -5.37
C ILE A 5 -2.01 -3.39 -6.13
N ALA A 6 -2.57 -4.02 -7.17
CA ALA A 6 -1.85 -4.99 -8.00
C ALA A 6 -0.69 -4.35 -8.77
N PHE A 7 -0.92 -3.23 -9.48
CA PHE A 7 0.15 -2.51 -10.18
C PHE A 7 1.21 -1.94 -9.24
N SER A 8 0.79 -1.53 -8.04
CA SER A 8 1.72 -1.14 -6.99
C SER A 8 2.65 -2.29 -6.58
N THR A 9 2.20 -3.55 -6.63
CA THR A 9 3.07 -4.72 -6.39
C THR A 9 4.16 -4.81 -7.46
N CYS A 10 3.82 -4.64 -8.75
CA CYS A 10 4.82 -4.63 -9.82
C CYS A 10 5.88 -3.54 -9.61
N SER A 11 5.48 -2.36 -9.16
CA SER A 11 6.42 -1.28 -8.84
C SER A 11 7.38 -1.65 -7.71
N GLN A 12 6.88 -2.26 -6.63
CA GLN A 12 7.72 -2.68 -5.51
C GLN A 12 8.65 -3.85 -5.87
N LEU A 13 8.22 -4.77 -6.72
CA LEU A 13 9.11 -5.79 -7.28
C LEU A 13 10.25 -5.16 -8.10
N GLY A 14 9.99 -4.07 -8.80
CA GLY A 14 11.03 -3.28 -9.47
C GLY A 14 12.13 -2.81 -8.52
N TYR A 15 11.77 -2.36 -7.29
CA TYR A 15 12.76 -2.02 -6.26
C TYR A 15 13.62 -3.23 -5.84
N MET A 16 13.02 -4.41 -5.72
CA MET A 16 13.76 -5.62 -5.35
C MET A 16 14.73 -6.04 -6.45
N ILE A 17 14.30 -5.95 -7.71
CA ILE A 17 15.14 -6.28 -8.87
C ILE A 17 16.30 -5.31 -8.97
N PHE A 18 16.08 -4.02 -8.77
CA PHE A 18 17.18 -3.08 -8.84
C PHE A 18 18.15 -3.23 -7.65
N ALA A 19 17.70 -3.61 -6.45
CA ALA A 19 18.58 -3.98 -5.35
C ALA A 19 19.49 -5.17 -5.72
N CYS A 20 18.92 -6.18 -6.37
CA CYS A 20 19.70 -7.32 -6.90
C CYS A 20 20.69 -6.87 -7.97
N GLY A 21 20.32 -5.95 -8.84
CA GLY A 21 21.20 -5.36 -9.85
C GLY A 21 22.40 -4.58 -9.28
N LEU A 22 22.27 -4.07 -8.05
CA LEU A 22 23.35 -3.48 -7.27
C LEU A 22 24.13 -4.51 -6.42
N SER A 23 23.88 -5.81 -6.61
CA SER A 23 24.45 -6.92 -5.83
C SER A 23 24.11 -6.91 -4.33
N ASN A 24 23.08 -6.14 -3.92
CA ASN A 24 22.63 -6.02 -2.54
C ASN A 24 21.41 -6.93 -2.26
N TYR A 25 21.62 -8.24 -2.34
CA TYR A 25 20.57 -9.26 -2.18
C TYR A 25 19.89 -9.23 -0.80
N THR A 26 20.67 -8.96 0.26
CA THR A 26 20.16 -8.87 1.62
C THR A 26 19.12 -7.77 1.76
N VAL A 27 19.36 -6.61 1.16
CA VAL A 27 18.42 -5.47 1.19
C VAL A 27 17.19 -5.77 0.33
N GLY A 28 17.36 -6.43 -0.81
CA GLY A 28 16.26 -6.91 -1.63
C GLY A 28 15.35 -7.88 -0.87
N LEU A 29 15.91 -8.85 -0.14
CA LEU A 29 15.16 -9.78 0.71
C LEU A 29 14.50 -9.08 1.91
N PHE A 30 15.18 -8.14 2.54
CA PHE A 30 14.61 -7.34 3.62
C PHE A 30 13.38 -6.54 3.14
N HIS A 31 13.48 -5.92 1.97
CA HIS A 31 12.34 -5.22 1.38
C HIS A 31 11.21 -6.20 0.99
N LEU A 32 11.55 -7.39 0.49
CA LEU A 32 10.56 -8.43 0.17
C LEU A 32 9.76 -8.84 1.40
N MET A 33 10.43 -9.07 2.54
CA MET A 33 9.76 -9.45 3.79
C MET A 33 8.78 -8.36 4.26
N ASN A 34 9.23 -7.13 4.33
CA ASN A 34 8.39 -5.99 4.72
C ASN A 34 7.23 -5.78 3.74
N HIS A 35 7.51 -5.89 2.44
CA HIS A 35 6.51 -5.79 1.38
C HIS A 35 5.41 -6.84 1.53
N ALA A 36 5.72 -8.06 1.95
CA ALA A 36 4.72 -9.10 2.15
C ALA A 36 3.68 -8.69 3.20
N PHE A 37 4.10 -8.09 4.33
CA PHE A 37 3.19 -7.65 5.39
C PHE A 37 2.24 -6.55 4.92
N PHE A 38 2.75 -5.41 4.48
CA PHE A 38 1.88 -4.30 4.12
C PHE A 38 1.08 -4.55 2.83
N LYS A 39 1.56 -5.42 1.93
CA LYS A 39 0.79 -5.80 0.74
C LYS A 39 -0.35 -6.76 1.06
N ALA A 40 -0.11 -7.77 1.87
CA ALA A 40 -1.17 -8.65 2.34
C ALA A 40 -2.24 -7.83 3.08
N LEU A 41 -1.82 -6.90 3.95
CA LEU A 41 -2.72 -5.99 4.65
C LEU A 41 -3.60 -5.19 3.67
N LEU A 42 -2.99 -4.56 2.66
CA LEU A 42 -3.73 -3.76 1.67
C LEU A 42 -4.68 -4.59 0.82
N PHE A 43 -4.28 -5.79 0.40
CA PHE A 43 -5.15 -6.67 -0.38
C PHE A 43 -6.34 -7.19 0.41
N LEU A 44 -6.13 -7.64 1.66
CA LEU A 44 -7.20 -8.12 2.52
C LEU A 44 -8.16 -6.98 2.88
N SER A 45 -7.64 -5.82 3.23
CA SER A 45 -8.47 -4.63 3.51
C SER A 45 -9.27 -4.18 2.29
N ALA A 46 -8.66 -4.20 1.09
CA ALA A 46 -9.39 -3.90 -0.13
C ALA A 46 -10.48 -4.95 -0.44
N GLY A 47 -10.24 -6.21 -0.10
CA GLY A 47 -11.25 -7.27 -0.16
C GLY A 47 -12.44 -6.96 0.74
N SER A 48 -12.19 -6.52 1.98
CA SER A 48 -13.22 -6.08 2.92
C SER A 48 -14.05 -4.91 2.37
N VAL A 49 -13.39 -3.90 1.76
CA VAL A 49 -14.11 -2.77 1.13
C VAL A 49 -14.99 -3.21 -0.02
N ILE A 50 -14.48 -4.07 -0.91
CA ILE A 50 -15.22 -4.58 -2.06
C ILE A 50 -16.44 -5.38 -1.60
N HIS A 51 -16.26 -6.25 -0.60
CA HIS A 51 -17.36 -7.04 -0.04
C HIS A 51 -18.45 -6.14 0.61
N ALA A 52 -18.03 -5.11 1.36
CA ALA A 52 -18.97 -4.17 1.98
C ALA A 52 -19.78 -3.36 0.95
N LEU A 53 -19.28 -3.18 -0.27
CA LEU A 53 -19.89 -2.41 -1.35
C LEU A 53 -20.52 -3.28 -2.45
N ALA A 54 -20.99 -4.48 -2.12
CA ALA A 54 -21.62 -5.40 -3.06
C ALA A 54 -20.80 -5.61 -4.35
N ASP A 55 -19.51 -5.94 -4.18
CA ASP A 55 -18.52 -6.23 -5.23
C ASP A 55 -18.14 -5.05 -6.16
N GLU A 56 -18.49 -3.81 -5.80
CA GLU A 56 -18.01 -2.64 -6.54
C GLU A 56 -16.48 -2.48 -6.37
N GLN A 57 -15.77 -2.32 -7.49
CA GLN A 57 -14.30 -2.18 -7.51
C GLN A 57 -13.82 -0.81 -7.98
N ASP A 58 -14.71 0.01 -8.55
CA ASP A 58 -14.35 1.33 -9.07
C ASP A 58 -14.32 2.37 -7.94
N MET A 59 -13.12 2.83 -7.58
CA MET A 59 -12.91 3.86 -6.54
C MET A 59 -13.66 5.18 -6.83
N ARG A 60 -14.01 5.46 -8.10
CA ARG A 60 -14.73 6.69 -8.47
C ARG A 60 -16.18 6.67 -8.01
N LYS A 61 -16.74 5.45 -7.86
CA LYS A 61 -18.10 5.21 -7.37
C LYS A 61 -18.17 5.02 -5.86
N MET A 62 -17.01 4.93 -5.18
CA MET A 62 -16.89 4.83 -3.73
C MET A 62 -16.87 6.23 -3.10
N GLY A 63 -16.85 6.30 -1.77
CA GLY A 63 -16.67 7.54 -1.00
C GLY A 63 -17.38 7.47 0.35
N GLY A 64 -16.89 8.25 1.30
CA GLY A 64 -17.54 8.42 2.62
C GLY A 64 -17.53 7.20 3.53
N LEU A 65 -16.69 6.20 3.26
CA LEU A 65 -16.70 4.90 3.96
C LEU A 65 -16.08 4.95 5.36
N VAL A 66 -15.44 6.02 5.76
CA VAL A 66 -14.80 6.15 7.09
C VAL A 66 -15.76 5.82 8.23
N LYS A 67 -17.02 6.26 8.14
CA LYS A 67 -18.02 6.06 9.18
C LYS A 67 -18.67 4.68 9.15
N VAL A 68 -18.63 4.02 8.01
CA VAL A 68 -19.30 2.72 7.76
C VAL A 68 -18.39 1.56 8.15
N ILE A 69 -17.13 1.64 7.75
CA ILE A 69 -16.10 0.60 7.97
C ILE A 69 -14.82 1.20 8.57
N PRO A 70 -14.87 1.69 9.82
CA PRO A 70 -13.75 2.41 10.43
C PRO A 70 -12.52 1.54 10.67
N ILE A 71 -12.66 0.27 11.05
CA ILE A 71 -11.52 -0.62 11.31
C ILE A 71 -10.77 -0.89 9.99
N THR A 72 -11.50 -1.25 8.94
CA THR A 72 -10.93 -1.45 7.60
C THR A 72 -10.24 -0.17 7.08
N TYR A 73 -10.80 1.01 7.35
CA TYR A 73 -10.16 2.29 7.03
C TYR A 73 -8.79 2.44 7.70
N VAL A 74 -8.71 2.19 9.02
CA VAL A 74 -7.44 2.27 9.76
C VAL A 74 -6.41 1.29 9.20
N MET A 75 -6.81 0.07 8.87
CA MET A 75 -5.91 -0.94 8.30
C MET A 75 -5.37 -0.54 6.91
N ILE A 76 -6.21 0.00 6.04
CA ILE A 76 -5.77 0.55 4.74
C ILE A 76 -4.85 1.77 4.94
N LEU A 77 -5.15 2.62 5.91
CA LEU A 77 -4.32 3.78 6.23
C LEU A 77 -2.92 3.33 6.66
N VAL A 78 -2.81 2.40 7.62
CA VAL A 78 -1.53 1.86 8.09
C VAL A 78 -0.75 1.21 6.94
N GLY A 79 -1.38 0.32 6.16
CA GLY A 79 -0.73 -0.32 5.02
C GLY A 79 -0.29 0.67 3.93
N SER A 80 -1.06 1.72 3.69
CA SER A 80 -0.72 2.77 2.73
C SER A 80 0.44 3.63 3.23
N LEU A 81 0.47 3.99 4.51
CA LEU A 81 1.57 4.73 5.13
C LEU A 81 2.86 3.90 5.11
N ALA A 82 2.79 2.60 5.42
CA ALA A 82 3.93 1.69 5.31
C ALA A 82 4.43 1.60 3.86
N LEU A 83 3.53 1.50 2.88
CA LEU A 83 3.88 1.48 1.46
C LEU A 83 4.54 2.79 0.99
N MET A 84 4.07 3.94 1.47
CA MET A 84 4.67 5.25 1.14
C MET A 84 6.07 5.40 1.72
N GLY A 85 6.39 4.69 2.81
CA GLY A 85 7.62 4.87 3.56
C GLY A 85 7.50 5.97 4.61
N PHE A 86 6.38 6.01 5.33
CA PHE A 86 6.23 6.95 6.45
C PHE A 86 7.17 6.54 7.60
N PRO A 87 7.84 7.49 8.28
CA PRO A 87 8.74 7.20 9.40
C PRO A 87 8.09 6.29 10.45
N PHE A 88 8.88 5.42 11.05
CA PHE A 88 8.50 4.42 12.05
C PHE A 88 7.74 3.19 11.54
N LEU A 89 7.40 3.12 10.24
CA LEU A 89 6.80 1.95 9.60
C LEU A 89 7.86 1.17 8.81
N THR A 90 7.60 -0.12 8.59
CA THR A 90 8.58 -1.05 8.00
C THR A 90 9.05 -0.64 6.60
N GLY A 91 8.16 -0.04 5.81
CA GLY A 91 8.47 0.44 4.46
C GLY A 91 9.49 1.59 4.42
N PHE A 92 9.56 2.42 5.48
CA PHE A 92 10.55 3.48 5.59
C PHE A 92 11.96 2.90 5.61
N TYR A 93 12.25 2.02 6.56
CA TYR A 93 13.59 1.46 6.73
C TYR A 93 14.09 0.72 5.49
N SER A 94 13.23 -0.09 4.86
CA SER A 94 13.65 -0.89 3.71
C SER A 94 13.87 -0.06 2.45
N LYS A 95 13.04 0.96 2.18
CA LYS A 95 13.22 1.84 1.01
C LYS A 95 14.40 2.79 1.17
N ASP A 96 14.58 3.32 2.37
CA ASP A 96 15.63 4.29 2.67
C ASP A 96 17.01 3.66 2.46
N ILE A 97 17.27 2.51 3.09
CA ILE A 97 18.50 1.74 2.91
C ILE A 97 18.75 1.42 1.43
N LEU A 98 17.72 1.07 0.67
CA LEU A 98 17.83 0.71 -0.73
C LEU A 98 18.25 1.92 -1.59
N LEU A 99 17.69 3.09 -1.33
CA LEU A 99 18.06 4.34 -2.00
C LEU A 99 19.44 4.82 -1.60
N GLU A 100 19.80 4.77 -0.32
CA GLU A 100 21.16 5.12 0.16
C GLU A 100 22.23 4.26 -0.48
N LEU A 101 22.03 2.95 -0.55
CA LEU A 101 22.96 2.03 -1.19
C LEU A 101 23.13 2.32 -2.69
N SER A 102 22.05 2.68 -3.39
CA SER A 102 22.14 3.05 -4.79
C SER A 102 22.95 4.31 -5.01
N PHE A 103 22.80 5.31 -4.14
CA PHE A 103 23.60 6.53 -4.18
C PHE A 103 25.07 6.28 -3.82
N GLY A 104 25.34 5.41 -2.83
CA GLY A 104 26.67 5.07 -2.35
C GLY A 104 27.54 4.29 -3.33
N THR A 105 27.00 3.75 -4.42
CA THR A 105 27.80 3.02 -5.44
C THR A 105 28.66 3.94 -6.29
N TYR A 106 28.47 5.26 -6.27
CA TYR A 106 29.24 6.29 -7.02
C TYR A 106 29.42 6.02 -8.54
N HIS A 107 28.73 5.01 -9.09
CA HIS A 107 28.70 4.74 -10.52
C HIS A 107 27.49 5.44 -11.18
N LEU A 108 27.63 5.75 -12.47
CA LEU A 108 26.53 6.37 -13.23
C LEU A 108 25.24 5.57 -13.15
N THR A 109 25.35 4.25 -13.16
CA THR A 109 24.22 3.33 -13.02
C THR A 109 23.53 3.43 -11.65
N GLY A 110 24.29 3.60 -10.56
CA GLY A 110 23.77 3.77 -9.20
C GLY A 110 23.05 5.11 -9.04
N ILE A 111 23.65 6.20 -9.54
CA ILE A 111 23.02 7.53 -9.53
C ILE A 111 21.71 7.52 -10.33
N PHE A 112 21.70 6.88 -11.50
CA PHE A 112 20.50 6.73 -12.32
C PHE A 112 19.41 5.93 -11.57
N ALA A 113 19.79 4.82 -10.93
CA ALA A 113 18.87 4.00 -10.13
C ALA A 113 18.32 4.78 -8.94
N TYR A 114 19.13 5.59 -8.25
CA TYR A 114 18.71 6.47 -7.16
C TYR A 114 17.62 7.45 -7.60
N TRP A 115 17.82 8.16 -8.71
CA TRP A 115 16.82 9.12 -9.22
C TRP A 115 15.52 8.44 -9.66
N LEU A 116 15.61 7.29 -10.34
CA LEU A 116 14.42 6.51 -10.71
C LEU A 116 13.69 5.99 -9.47
N GLY A 117 14.41 5.49 -8.46
CA GLY A 117 13.84 5.04 -7.21
C GLY A 117 13.13 6.16 -6.46
N THR A 118 13.76 7.33 -6.34
CA THR A 118 13.17 8.51 -5.69
C THR A 118 11.91 9.00 -6.42
N LEU A 119 11.95 9.06 -7.75
CA LEU A 119 10.78 9.44 -8.55
C LEU A 119 9.64 8.42 -8.38
N SER A 120 9.96 7.13 -8.36
CA SER A 120 8.99 6.08 -8.09
C SER A 120 8.40 6.18 -6.67
N ALA A 121 9.20 6.55 -5.65
CA ALA A 121 8.71 6.80 -4.30
C ALA A 121 7.71 7.96 -4.27
N PHE A 122 7.95 9.04 -4.99
CA PHE A 122 7.03 10.15 -5.14
C PHE A 122 5.68 9.69 -5.74
N PHE A 123 5.70 8.93 -6.83
CA PHE A 123 4.47 8.39 -7.42
C PHE A 123 3.76 7.38 -6.51
N THR A 124 4.50 6.58 -5.71
CA THR A 124 3.85 5.68 -4.74
C THR A 124 3.06 6.45 -3.69
N SER A 125 3.57 7.56 -3.20
CA SER A 125 2.87 8.42 -2.25
C SER A 125 1.61 9.03 -2.88
N PHE A 126 1.72 9.52 -4.11
CA PHE A 126 0.62 10.14 -4.83
C PHE A 126 -0.57 9.17 -5.03
N TYR A 127 -0.33 7.96 -5.57
CA TYR A 127 -1.44 7.03 -5.81
C TYR A 127 -2.02 6.45 -4.50
N SER A 128 -1.21 6.31 -3.44
CA SER A 128 -1.68 5.83 -2.14
C SER A 128 -2.62 6.84 -1.48
N ILE A 129 -2.27 8.11 -1.48
CA ILE A 129 -3.14 9.19 -1.00
C ILE A 129 -4.42 9.25 -1.85
N ARG A 130 -4.29 9.15 -3.17
CA ARG A 130 -5.45 9.12 -4.07
C ARG A 130 -6.40 7.96 -3.77
N LEU A 131 -5.86 6.77 -3.46
CA LEU A 131 -6.65 5.61 -3.07
C LEU A 131 -7.46 5.92 -1.80
N ILE A 132 -6.82 6.40 -0.74
CA ILE A 132 -7.49 6.73 0.53
C ILE A 132 -8.54 7.81 0.32
N PHE A 133 -8.20 8.87 -0.40
CA PHE A 133 -9.10 9.98 -0.64
C PHE A 133 -10.36 9.56 -1.38
N LEU A 134 -10.23 8.82 -2.48
CA LEU A 134 -11.37 8.43 -3.32
C LEU A 134 -12.28 7.39 -2.66
N THR A 135 -11.70 6.47 -1.87
CA THR A 135 -12.48 5.40 -1.25
C THR A 135 -13.13 5.80 0.06
N PHE A 136 -12.47 6.63 0.86
CA PHE A 136 -12.91 6.90 2.24
C PHE A 136 -13.31 8.35 2.51
N LEU A 137 -12.57 9.32 1.98
CA LEU A 137 -12.71 10.73 2.37
C LEU A 137 -13.64 11.53 1.45
N LYS A 138 -13.68 11.18 0.16
CA LYS A 138 -14.53 11.88 -0.82
C LYS A 138 -16.01 11.73 -0.45
N TYR A 139 -16.83 12.70 -0.88
CA TYR A 139 -18.28 12.59 -0.80
C TYR A 139 -18.76 11.27 -1.42
N ASN A 140 -19.76 10.70 -0.78
CA ASN A 140 -20.29 9.42 -1.19
C ASN A 140 -20.92 9.48 -2.58
N ASN A 141 -20.43 8.64 -3.48
CA ASN A 141 -20.96 8.46 -4.84
C ASN A 141 -21.67 7.10 -5.01
N SER A 142 -21.70 6.26 -3.97
CA SER A 142 -22.42 4.98 -4.00
C SER A 142 -23.90 5.20 -3.77
N SER A 143 -24.74 4.27 -4.23
CA SER A 143 -26.18 4.32 -3.98
C SER A 143 -26.45 4.24 -2.46
N SER A 144 -27.46 4.99 -1.99
CA SER A 144 -27.86 4.97 -0.58
C SER A 144 -28.22 3.58 -0.06
N VAL A 145 -28.76 2.73 -0.93
CA VAL A 145 -29.14 1.35 -0.63
C VAL A 145 -27.89 0.49 -0.32
N VAL A 146 -26.82 0.61 -1.10
CA VAL A 146 -25.59 -0.16 -0.88
C VAL A 146 -24.93 0.25 0.43
N ILE A 147 -24.94 1.53 0.77
CA ILE A 147 -24.34 2.01 2.02
C ILE A 147 -25.14 1.61 3.25
N SER A 148 -26.48 1.59 3.16
CA SER A 148 -27.31 1.16 4.29
C SER A 148 -27.12 -0.33 4.65
N HIS A 149 -26.67 -1.14 3.70
CA HIS A 149 -26.35 -2.57 3.91
C HIS A 149 -24.85 -2.81 4.17
N ALA A 150 -23.99 -1.82 3.96
CA ALA A 150 -22.57 -1.95 4.19
C ALA A 150 -22.27 -2.07 5.71
N HIS A 151 -21.53 -3.07 6.08
CA HIS A 151 -21.11 -3.33 7.46
C HIS A 151 -19.63 -3.77 7.50
N GLU A 152 -19.04 -3.66 8.68
CA GLU A 152 -17.66 -4.11 8.89
C GLU A 152 -17.56 -5.63 8.67
N SER A 153 -16.41 -6.07 8.18
CA SER A 153 -16.14 -7.49 7.95
C SER A 153 -16.21 -8.31 9.24
N SER A 154 -16.48 -9.61 9.13
CA SER A 154 -16.52 -10.52 10.27
C SER A 154 -15.21 -10.54 11.05
N ILE A 155 -15.26 -10.87 12.35
CA ILE A 155 -14.10 -10.94 13.23
C ILE A 155 -13.02 -11.87 12.67
N VAL A 156 -13.42 -12.96 12.00
CA VAL A 156 -12.48 -13.92 11.36
C VAL A 156 -11.61 -13.25 10.30
N MET A 157 -12.15 -12.25 9.57
CA MET A 157 -11.38 -11.45 8.61
C MET A 157 -10.56 -10.35 9.27
N LEU A 158 -11.01 -9.81 10.39
CA LEU A 158 -10.32 -8.74 11.10
C LEU A 158 -9.06 -9.22 11.82
N ILE A 159 -9.04 -10.45 12.36
CA ILE A 159 -7.87 -11.01 13.06
C ILE A 159 -6.60 -10.99 12.19
N PRO A 160 -6.59 -11.54 10.95
CA PRO A 160 -5.42 -11.44 10.07
C PRO A 160 -5.03 -9.99 9.76
N LEU A 161 -5.99 -9.08 9.62
CA LEU A 161 -5.72 -7.66 9.37
C LEU A 161 -4.97 -7.01 10.54
N PHE A 162 -5.35 -7.28 11.77
CA PHE A 162 -4.65 -6.78 12.96
C PHE A 162 -3.22 -7.33 13.04
N VAL A 163 -3.03 -8.63 12.83
CA VAL A 163 -1.70 -9.25 12.84
C VAL A 163 -0.79 -8.64 11.78
N LEU A 164 -1.28 -8.46 10.56
CA LEU A 164 -0.53 -7.84 9.47
C LEU A 164 -0.30 -6.34 9.70
N GLY A 165 -1.28 -5.64 10.28
CA GLY A 165 -1.15 -4.24 10.64
C GLY A 165 -0.10 -3.98 11.70
N PHE A 166 0.01 -4.87 12.68
CA PHE A 166 1.06 -4.80 13.70
C PHE A 166 2.46 -5.11 13.14
N GLY A 167 2.55 -5.98 12.14
CA GLY A 167 3.80 -6.29 11.43
C GLY A 167 4.22 -5.26 10.38
N SER A 168 3.39 -4.24 10.10
CA SER A 168 3.63 -3.20 9.09
C SER A 168 4.17 -1.93 9.70
#